data_286086c8eaa403f8e11c57857155442e
#
_entry.id   286086c8eaa403f8e11c57857155442e
#
_cell.length_a   1.000
_cell.length_b   1.000
_cell.length_c   1.000
_cell.angle_alpha   90.00
_cell.angle_beta   90.00
_cell.angle_gamma   90.00
#
_symmetry.space_group_name_H-M   'P 1'
#
loop_
_entity.id
_entity.type
_entity.pdbx_description
1 polymer ?
#
loop_
_entity_poly.entity_id
_entity_poly.type
_entity_poly.pdbx_seq_one_letter_code
_entity_poly.pdbx_strand_id
1 'polypeptide(L)'
;MSVTTTTKPAPSAAVQTSGITRQLAARSAALCYNDLPEDVRLRVRQCLLDWIGVTLAGACEPLVHMLAEEAREQGGHAQATVVGHAMTTSSRQAALINGSASHALDYDDVNMACTGHPSVVLIPALLALAESRGASGSDFMTAFAAGYETMCQLGLACGDAQYSNGFHTTATLGTLGAAAACARLLQLDADDTATALGIASTMAAGLKSMFGTMCKPLHAGRASADGLQAAQLAARGFTSRDDAMECPQGFVATHGGIASLEAALAAPHGGWHLRHNLFKFHAACYGTHAAIEAARHLRLQHALRPDDVRRVTVRASAASEGVCNIAEPRTGLEAKFSLRHTVAMALAGVDTAGLDSFSDEAVRAPEVAALRERVQVLLAPQCPELTLSEVVIETQSGAVLRQRHDSGRPASDLLEQQQRLEEKFRRLVKSVLTPDESDELIDLVARLDHLSDLSPLAGMLARQTCGDRH
;
A
#
# COMPACT_ATOMS: atom_id res chain seq x y z
N MET A 1 25.85 -63.41 10.27
CA MET A 1 24.96 -62.35 10.62
C MET A 1 24.48 -61.75 9.32
N SER A 2 23.21 -62.00 8.97
CA SER A 2 22.60 -61.60 7.71
C SER A 2 21.94 -60.25 7.92
N VAL A 3 22.37 -59.23 7.16
CA VAL A 3 21.79 -57.88 7.18
C VAL A 3 20.59 -57.86 6.23
N THR A 4 19.39 -57.82 6.79
CA THR A 4 18.14 -57.63 6.05
C THR A 4 17.98 -56.15 5.74
N THR A 5 18.15 -55.75 4.48
CA THR A 5 17.80 -54.44 3.94
C THR A 5 16.29 -54.35 3.80
N THR A 6 15.65 -53.57 4.67
CA THR A 6 14.25 -53.16 4.52
C THR A 6 14.15 -52.06 3.50
N THR A 7 13.63 -52.32 2.33
CA THR A 7 13.24 -51.35 1.33
C THR A 7 12.00 -50.59 1.81
N LYS A 8 12.13 -49.25 1.93
CA LYS A 8 11.03 -48.33 2.21
C LYS A 8 10.05 -48.40 1.02
N PRO A 9 8.73 -48.54 1.23
CA PRO A 9 7.78 -48.51 0.12
C PRO A 9 7.75 -47.11 -0.50
N ALA A 10 7.69 -47.05 -1.84
CA ALA A 10 7.51 -45.83 -2.59
C ALA A 10 6.19 -45.16 -2.22
N PRO A 11 6.13 -43.82 -2.11
CA PRO A 11 4.89 -43.14 -1.81
C PRO A 11 3.91 -43.32 -2.97
N SER A 12 2.72 -43.77 -2.64
CA SER A 12 1.56 -43.85 -3.53
C SER A 12 1.26 -42.43 -4.04
N ALA A 13 1.20 -42.25 -5.36
CA ALA A 13 0.74 -41.06 -6.02
C ALA A 13 -0.78 -40.87 -5.81
N ALA A 14 -1.17 -40.50 -4.59
CA ALA A 14 -2.44 -39.82 -4.38
C ALA A 14 -2.24 -38.40 -4.91
N VAL A 15 -3.05 -37.99 -5.87
CA VAL A 15 -3.21 -36.56 -6.25
C VAL A 15 -3.69 -35.86 -5.00
N GLN A 16 -2.77 -35.45 -4.14
CA GLN A 16 -3.07 -34.49 -3.06
C GLN A 16 -3.40 -33.19 -3.76
N THR A 17 -4.66 -32.74 -3.64
CA THR A 17 -5.01 -31.35 -3.91
C THR A 17 -4.11 -30.50 -3.04
N SER A 18 -3.11 -29.85 -3.67
CA SER A 18 -2.12 -29.03 -2.95
C SER A 18 -2.85 -27.91 -2.21
N GLY A 19 -2.47 -27.65 -0.96
CA GLY A 19 -3.06 -26.59 -0.13
C GLY A 19 -2.79 -25.18 -0.68
N ILE A 20 -3.33 -24.17 0.00
CA ILE A 20 -3.20 -22.74 -0.40
C ILE A 20 -1.72 -22.35 -0.53
N THR A 21 -0.90 -22.68 0.47
CA THR A 21 0.53 -22.35 0.51
C THR A 21 1.25 -22.79 -0.75
N ARG A 22 1.15 -24.07 -1.12
CA ARG A 22 1.82 -24.63 -2.29
C ARG A 22 1.28 -24.08 -3.61
N GLN A 23 -0.02 -23.83 -3.71
CA GLN A 23 -0.60 -23.31 -4.96
C GLN A 23 -0.23 -21.85 -5.19
N LEU A 24 -0.22 -21.01 -4.14
CA LEU A 24 0.23 -19.62 -4.25
C LEU A 24 1.73 -19.57 -4.57
N ALA A 25 2.54 -20.39 -3.93
CA ALA A 25 3.97 -20.51 -4.22
C ALA A 25 4.22 -20.91 -5.68
N ALA A 26 3.51 -21.92 -6.18
CA ALA A 26 3.65 -22.37 -7.57
C ALA A 26 3.24 -21.28 -8.58
N ARG A 27 2.14 -20.56 -8.33
CA ARG A 27 1.70 -19.43 -9.18
C ARG A 27 2.74 -18.32 -9.20
N SER A 28 3.27 -17.94 -8.03
CA SER A 28 4.29 -16.90 -7.91
C SER A 28 5.57 -17.28 -8.63
N ALA A 29 6.07 -18.49 -8.42
CA ALA A 29 7.31 -19.00 -9.03
C ALA A 29 7.21 -19.13 -10.56
N ALA A 30 6.05 -19.53 -11.08
CA ALA A 30 5.85 -19.72 -12.52
C ALA A 30 5.65 -18.44 -13.32
N LEU A 31 5.33 -17.30 -12.67
CA LEU A 31 5.01 -16.05 -13.36
C LEU A 31 6.21 -15.54 -14.16
N CYS A 32 6.00 -15.20 -15.43
CA CYS A 32 6.99 -14.62 -16.32
C CYS A 32 6.57 -13.22 -16.80
N TYR A 33 7.55 -12.40 -17.21
CA TYR A 33 7.28 -11.03 -17.71
C TYR A 33 6.28 -11.01 -18.88
N ASN A 34 6.37 -11.99 -19.79
CA ASN A 34 5.48 -12.10 -20.94
C ASN A 34 4.03 -12.44 -20.57
N ASP A 35 3.77 -12.94 -19.37
CA ASP A 35 2.42 -13.22 -18.89
C ASP A 35 1.71 -11.93 -18.43
N LEU A 36 2.45 -10.84 -18.21
CA LEU A 36 1.90 -9.55 -17.81
C LEU A 36 1.30 -8.80 -19.01
N PRO A 37 -0.03 -8.59 -19.08
CA PRO A 37 -0.64 -7.74 -20.10
C PRO A 37 -0.13 -6.30 -19.99
N GLU A 38 -0.16 -5.55 -21.11
CA GLU A 38 0.37 -4.18 -21.14
C GLU A 38 -0.32 -3.25 -20.12
N ASP A 39 -1.62 -3.38 -19.94
CA ASP A 39 -2.35 -2.60 -18.93
C ASP A 39 -1.93 -2.93 -17.49
N VAL A 40 -1.51 -4.17 -17.24
CA VAL A 40 -0.93 -4.59 -15.93
C VAL A 40 0.48 -4.03 -15.77
N ARG A 41 1.32 -4.09 -16.81
CA ARG A 41 2.65 -3.46 -16.83
C ARG A 41 2.58 -1.96 -16.57
N LEU A 42 1.64 -1.27 -17.22
CA LEU A 42 1.41 0.15 -16.96
C LEU A 42 1.02 0.41 -15.49
N ARG A 43 0.15 -0.41 -14.90
CA ARG A 43 -0.21 -0.26 -13.48
C ARG A 43 0.97 -0.49 -12.54
N VAL A 44 1.88 -1.42 -12.85
CA VAL A 44 3.12 -1.59 -12.07
C VAL A 44 3.96 -0.31 -12.12
N ARG A 45 4.13 0.30 -13.31
CA ARG A 45 4.83 1.59 -13.46
C ARG A 45 4.15 2.70 -12.68
N GLN A 46 2.81 2.76 -12.70
CA GLN A 46 2.01 3.71 -11.94
C GLN A 46 2.18 3.53 -10.42
N CYS A 47 2.16 2.30 -9.92
CA CYS A 47 2.43 2.00 -8.51
C CYS A 47 3.84 2.45 -8.10
N LEU A 48 4.84 2.22 -8.96
CA LEU A 48 6.21 2.65 -8.69
C LEU A 48 6.34 4.19 -8.66
N LEU A 49 5.71 4.89 -9.61
CA LEU A 49 5.73 6.36 -9.64
C LEU A 49 5.06 6.95 -8.40
N ASP A 50 3.90 6.43 -8.03
CA ASP A 50 3.18 6.84 -6.80
C ASP A 50 4.03 6.59 -5.55
N TRP A 51 4.63 5.40 -5.46
CA TRP A 51 5.50 5.02 -4.35
C TRP A 51 6.73 5.93 -4.23
N ILE A 52 7.40 6.25 -5.34
CA ILE A 52 8.55 7.17 -5.33
C ILE A 52 8.12 8.54 -4.77
N GLY A 53 7.00 9.07 -5.26
CA GLY A 53 6.50 10.38 -4.82
C GLY A 53 6.21 10.43 -3.32
N VAL A 54 5.46 9.45 -2.81
CA VAL A 54 5.12 9.41 -1.38
C VAL A 54 6.34 9.11 -0.49
N THR A 55 7.32 8.33 -1.01
CA THR A 55 8.55 8.00 -0.27
C THR A 55 9.46 9.22 -0.14
N LEU A 56 9.72 9.94 -1.23
CA LEU A 56 10.52 11.17 -1.20
C LEU A 56 9.89 12.25 -0.31
N ALA A 57 8.57 12.40 -0.38
CA ALA A 57 7.85 13.33 0.49
C ALA A 57 7.86 12.90 1.97
N GLY A 58 7.81 11.59 2.24
CA GLY A 58 7.83 11.02 3.58
C GLY A 58 9.24 10.85 4.18
N ALA A 59 10.29 10.97 3.37
CA ALA A 59 11.68 10.73 3.81
C ALA A 59 12.12 11.64 4.96
N CYS A 60 11.55 12.85 5.06
CA CYS A 60 11.87 13.83 6.11
C CYS A 60 11.00 13.70 7.37
N GLU A 61 10.14 12.71 7.46
CA GLU A 61 9.33 12.48 8.66
C GLU A 61 10.18 12.02 9.84
N PRO A 62 9.88 12.43 11.08
CA PRO A 62 10.70 12.15 12.26
C PRO A 62 11.00 10.65 12.45
N LEU A 63 10.03 9.76 12.16
CA LEU A 63 10.25 8.32 12.28
C LEU A 63 11.35 7.82 11.33
N VAL A 64 11.47 8.42 10.13
CA VAL A 64 12.46 8.00 9.12
C VAL A 64 13.85 8.41 9.55
N HIS A 65 14.00 9.62 10.11
CA HIS A 65 15.27 10.05 10.72
C HIS A 65 15.71 9.10 11.83
N MET A 66 14.80 8.74 12.76
CA MET A 66 15.11 7.81 13.85
C MET A 66 15.56 6.44 13.34
N LEU A 67 14.89 5.91 12.31
CA LEU A 67 15.25 4.62 11.72
C LEU A 67 16.59 4.70 10.95
N ALA A 68 16.87 5.82 10.27
CA ALA A 68 18.13 6.03 9.58
C ALA A 68 19.31 6.18 10.57
N GLU A 69 19.10 6.84 11.71
CA GLU A 69 20.07 6.94 12.79
C GLU A 69 20.38 5.57 13.40
N GLU A 70 19.35 4.80 13.76
CA GLU A 70 19.51 3.43 14.25
C GLU A 70 20.28 2.55 13.26
N ALA A 71 19.97 2.65 11.96
CA ALA A 71 20.70 1.89 10.93
C ALA A 71 22.17 2.30 10.82
N ARG A 72 22.51 3.60 11.00
CA ARG A 72 23.92 4.05 11.06
C ARG A 72 24.65 3.49 12.28
N GLU A 73 23.99 3.45 13.44
CA GLU A 73 24.56 2.89 14.67
C GLU A 73 24.79 1.38 14.57
N GLN A 74 23.85 0.64 13.98
CA GLN A 74 23.98 -0.80 13.77
C GLN A 74 25.06 -1.15 12.72
N GLY A 75 25.27 -0.27 11.75
CA GLY A 75 26.14 -0.52 10.61
C GLY A 75 25.55 -1.57 9.66
N GLY A 76 26.38 -2.08 8.76
CA GLY A 76 26.01 -3.09 7.78
C GLY A 76 26.73 -2.88 6.45
N HIS A 77 26.63 -3.87 5.54
CA HIS A 77 27.17 -3.73 4.20
C HIS A 77 26.32 -2.77 3.38
N ALA A 78 26.95 -1.86 2.63
CA ALA A 78 26.29 -0.94 1.71
C ALA A 78 25.74 -1.71 0.50
N GLN A 79 24.48 -2.12 0.57
CA GLN A 79 23.81 -2.98 -0.42
C GLN A 79 22.63 -2.29 -1.13
N ALA A 80 22.00 -1.34 -0.48
CA ALA A 80 20.79 -0.70 -1.00
C ALA A 80 20.65 0.74 -0.51
N THR A 81 20.00 1.55 -1.32
CA THR A 81 19.74 2.98 -1.13
C THR A 81 18.65 3.24 -0.09
N VAL A 82 18.91 4.19 0.81
CA VAL A 82 17.88 4.81 1.64
C VAL A 82 17.38 6.06 0.89
N VAL A 83 16.13 6.02 0.44
CA VAL A 83 15.52 7.06 -0.40
C VAL A 83 15.47 8.39 0.34
N GLY A 84 15.91 9.46 -0.34
CA GLY A 84 15.94 10.82 0.22
C GLY A 84 17.06 11.09 1.24
N HIS A 85 17.90 10.11 1.47
CA HIS A 85 19.09 10.22 2.33
C HIS A 85 20.34 9.84 1.54
N ALA A 86 21.42 10.60 1.66
CA ALA A 86 22.71 10.26 1.05
C ALA A 86 23.35 9.06 1.78
N MET A 87 22.64 7.95 1.86
CA MET A 87 22.97 6.79 2.66
C MET A 87 22.68 5.48 1.91
N THR A 88 23.61 4.54 2.01
CA THR A 88 23.39 3.13 1.66
C THR A 88 23.57 2.27 2.90
N THR A 89 22.79 1.20 3.03
CA THR A 89 22.88 0.28 4.17
C THR A 89 22.59 -1.16 3.73
N SER A 90 22.40 -2.09 4.66
CA SER A 90 21.99 -3.45 4.31
C SER A 90 20.61 -3.44 3.63
N SER A 91 20.39 -4.38 2.71
CA SER A 91 19.12 -4.45 1.97
C SER A 91 17.90 -4.54 2.91
N ARG A 92 18.05 -5.22 4.05
CA ARG A 92 16.98 -5.32 5.05
C ARG A 92 16.70 -3.98 5.76
N GLN A 93 17.73 -3.24 6.15
CA GLN A 93 17.55 -1.92 6.77
C GLN A 93 16.99 -0.90 5.78
N ALA A 94 17.47 -0.91 4.52
CA ALA A 94 16.92 -0.06 3.47
C ALA A 94 15.42 -0.35 3.22
N ALA A 95 15.03 -1.63 3.15
CA ALA A 95 13.64 -2.02 3.03
C ALA A 95 12.77 -1.53 4.20
N LEU A 96 13.28 -1.64 5.44
CA LEU A 96 12.62 -1.12 6.64
C LEU A 96 12.39 0.39 6.56
N ILE A 97 13.45 1.15 6.27
CA ILE A 97 13.40 2.62 6.26
C ILE A 97 12.50 3.12 5.13
N ASN A 98 12.72 2.61 3.90
CA ASN A 98 11.97 3.04 2.72
C ASN A 98 10.48 2.65 2.80
N GLY A 99 10.17 1.47 3.34
CA GLY A 99 8.79 1.06 3.58
C GLY A 99 8.09 1.92 4.64
N SER A 100 8.80 2.32 5.68
CA SER A 100 8.29 3.25 6.68
C SER A 100 8.08 4.65 6.11
N ALA A 101 9.04 5.16 5.31
CA ALA A 101 8.94 6.45 4.65
C ALA A 101 7.75 6.52 3.69
N SER A 102 7.57 5.48 2.87
CA SER A 102 6.50 5.43 1.87
C SER A 102 5.09 5.42 2.47
N HIS A 103 4.93 4.92 3.70
CA HIS A 103 3.64 4.88 4.40
C HIS A 103 3.45 6.01 5.43
N ALA A 104 4.47 6.85 5.65
CA ALA A 104 4.47 7.89 6.69
C ALA A 104 3.35 8.92 6.52
N LEU A 105 3.01 9.26 5.28
CA LEU A 105 2.00 10.27 4.95
C LEU A 105 0.58 9.71 4.80
N ASP A 106 0.42 8.38 4.82
CA ASP A 106 -0.86 7.69 4.52
C ASP A 106 -1.47 8.12 3.17
N TYR A 107 -0.61 8.33 2.15
CA TYR A 107 -0.98 8.87 0.83
C TYR A 107 -0.68 7.89 -0.32
N ASP A 108 -0.30 6.69 0.00
CA ASP A 108 0.02 5.56 -0.85
C ASP A 108 -1.23 4.81 -1.36
N ASP A 109 -1.02 3.93 -2.33
CA ASP A 109 -2.09 3.15 -2.98
C ASP A 109 -2.81 2.18 -2.03
N VAL A 110 -3.95 1.65 -2.49
CA VAL A 110 -4.83 0.76 -1.72
C VAL A 110 -5.36 -0.37 -2.62
N ASN A 111 -5.52 -1.57 -2.07
CA ASN A 111 -6.32 -2.62 -2.71
C ASN A 111 -7.30 -3.24 -1.70
N MET A 112 -8.59 -3.28 -2.07
CA MET A 112 -9.64 -3.76 -1.17
C MET A 112 -9.63 -5.27 -1.01
N ALA A 113 -9.05 -6.06 -1.93
CA ALA A 113 -8.94 -7.51 -1.79
C ALA A 113 -8.07 -7.91 -0.58
N CYS A 114 -7.07 -7.10 -0.23
CA CYS A 114 -6.25 -7.29 0.97
C CYS A 114 -6.57 -6.28 2.08
N THR A 115 -7.53 -5.37 1.86
CA THR A 115 -7.86 -4.27 2.78
C THR A 115 -6.59 -3.58 3.29
N GLY A 116 -5.67 -3.24 2.37
CA GLY A 116 -4.32 -2.79 2.71
C GLY A 116 -3.63 -2.04 1.59
N HIS A 117 -2.35 -1.76 1.81
CA HIS A 117 -1.49 -0.91 1.01
C HIS A 117 -0.32 -1.73 0.42
N PRO A 118 -0.44 -2.29 -0.80
CA PRO A 118 0.56 -3.24 -1.30
C PRO A 118 1.91 -2.61 -1.64
N SER A 119 1.92 -1.47 -2.34
CA SER A 119 3.16 -0.91 -2.90
C SER A 119 4.17 -0.52 -1.83
N VAL A 120 3.72 -0.02 -0.67
CA VAL A 120 4.62 0.40 0.43
C VAL A 120 5.34 -0.75 1.13
N VAL A 121 4.90 -1.97 0.89
CA VAL A 121 5.56 -3.18 1.41
C VAL A 121 6.39 -3.88 0.34
N LEU A 122 5.85 -3.99 -0.88
CA LEU A 122 6.47 -4.77 -1.94
C LEU A 122 7.65 -4.03 -2.58
N ILE A 123 7.47 -2.75 -2.93
CA ILE A 123 8.50 -1.98 -3.66
C ILE A 123 9.78 -1.81 -2.85
N PRO A 124 9.76 -1.42 -1.55
CA PRO A 124 11.00 -1.23 -0.81
C PRO A 124 11.80 -2.53 -0.63
N ALA A 125 11.13 -3.67 -0.44
CA ALA A 125 11.80 -4.98 -0.39
C ALA A 125 12.44 -5.34 -1.74
N LEU A 126 11.69 -5.14 -2.83
CA LEU A 126 12.16 -5.43 -4.18
C LEU A 126 13.26 -4.49 -4.63
N LEU A 127 13.16 -3.18 -4.36
CA LEU A 127 14.19 -2.21 -4.73
C LEU A 127 15.50 -2.56 -4.03
N ALA A 128 15.47 -2.79 -2.72
CA ALA A 128 16.65 -3.15 -1.96
C ALA A 128 17.29 -4.47 -2.42
N LEU A 129 16.47 -5.46 -2.79
CA LEU A 129 16.96 -6.73 -3.31
C LEU A 129 17.51 -6.58 -4.73
N ALA A 130 16.81 -5.82 -5.59
CA ALA A 130 17.21 -5.60 -6.98
C ALA A 130 18.55 -4.86 -7.07
N GLU A 131 18.76 -3.81 -6.25
CA GLU A 131 20.05 -3.12 -6.16
C GLU A 131 21.18 -4.08 -5.76
N SER A 132 20.95 -4.90 -4.73
CA SER A 132 21.95 -5.83 -4.23
C SER A 132 22.27 -6.99 -5.20
N ARG A 133 21.44 -7.23 -6.21
CA ARG A 133 21.53 -8.34 -7.18
C ARG A 133 21.77 -7.90 -8.61
N GLY A 134 21.64 -6.62 -8.93
CA GLY A 134 21.68 -6.10 -10.30
C GLY A 134 20.51 -6.65 -11.13
N ALA A 135 19.31 -6.72 -10.56
CA ALA A 135 18.15 -7.26 -11.25
C ALA A 135 17.59 -6.26 -12.27
N SER A 136 17.07 -6.77 -13.39
CA SER A 136 16.47 -5.95 -14.45
C SER A 136 15.12 -5.35 -14.03
N GLY A 137 14.69 -4.30 -14.74
CA GLY A 137 13.37 -3.72 -14.54
C GLY A 137 12.23 -4.70 -14.88
N SER A 138 12.39 -5.56 -15.87
CA SER A 138 11.41 -6.61 -16.20
C SER A 138 11.30 -7.68 -15.10
N ASP A 139 12.42 -8.05 -14.46
CA ASP A 139 12.40 -8.97 -13.31
C ASP A 139 11.73 -8.32 -12.10
N PHE A 140 12.01 -7.03 -11.85
CA PHE A 140 11.35 -6.25 -10.80
C PHE A 140 9.82 -6.19 -11.01
N MET A 141 9.36 -5.88 -12.24
CA MET A 141 7.94 -5.80 -12.55
C MET A 141 7.23 -7.16 -12.36
N THR A 142 7.88 -8.24 -12.79
CA THR A 142 7.36 -9.61 -12.62
C THR A 142 7.25 -9.98 -11.15
N ALA A 143 8.29 -9.69 -10.38
CA ALA A 143 8.32 -9.95 -8.95
C ALA A 143 7.29 -9.11 -8.18
N PHE A 144 7.12 -7.83 -8.55
CA PHE A 144 6.08 -6.99 -7.97
C PHE A 144 4.69 -7.57 -8.22
N ALA A 145 4.37 -7.95 -9.46
CA ALA A 145 3.10 -8.57 -9.79
C ALA A 145 2.86 -9.87 -9.00
N ALA A 146 3.87 -10.76 -8.89
CA ALA A 146 3.77 -11.99 -8.12
C ALA A 146 3.43 -11.74 -6.64
N GLY A 147 4.12 -10.81 -5.99
CA GLY A 147 3.84 -10.44 -4.60
C GLY A 147 2.50 -9.76 -4.42
N TYR A 148 2.12 -8.88 -5.34
CA TYR A 148 0.84 -8.16 -5.32
C TYR A 148 -0.34 -9.14 -5.39
N GLU A 149 -0.33 -10.04 -6.38
CA GLU A 149 -1.36 -11.06 -6.55
C GLU A 149 -1.43 -11.99 -5.32
N THR A 150 -0.27 -12.43 -4.81
CA THR A 150 -0.21 -13.27 -3.59
C THR A 150 -0.80 -12.58 -2.38
N MET A 151 -0.47 -11.29 -2.14
CA MET A 151 -1.02 -10.51 -1.03
C MET A 151 -2.55 -10.39 -1.11
N CYS A 152 -3.09 -10.09 -2.29
CA CYS A 152 -4.52 -9.97 -2.52
C CYS A 152 -5.25 -11.32 -2.39
N GLN A 153 -4.69 -12.40 -2.94
CA GLN A 153 -5.23 -13.75 -2.83
C GLN A 153 -5.29 -14.23 -1.38
N LEU A 154 -4.27 -13.95 -0.59
CA LEU A 154 -4.27 -14.25 0.84
C LEU A 154 -5.30 -13.40 1.60
N GLY A 155 -5.48 -12.13 1.21
CA GLY A 155 -6.54 -11.29 1.76
C GLY A 155 -7.92 -11.90 1.57
N LEU A 156 -8.23 -12.37 0.37
CA LEU A 156 -9.49 -13.06 0.07
C LEU A 156 -9.61 -14.40 0.82
N ALA A 157 -8.50 -15.15 0.96
CA ALA A 157 -8.49 -16.40 1.71
C ALA A 157 -8.82 -16.20 3.20
N CYS A 158 -8.32 -15.12 3.80
CA CYS A 158 -8.54 -14.78 5.21
C CYS A 158 -9.88 -14.08 5.45
N GLY A 159 -10.43 -13.40 4.42
CA GLY A 159 -11.60 -12.55 4.55
C GLY A 159 -11.40 -11.38 5.54
N ASP A 160 -12.50 -10.79 6.00
CA ASP A 160 -12.47 -9.60 6.86
C ASP A 160 -12.04 -9.87 8.32
N ALA A 161 -11.85 -11.15 8.69
CA ALA A 161 -11.60 -11.54 10.07
C ALA A 161 -10.33 -10.93 10.64
N GLN A 162 -9.22 -10.91 9.89
CA GLN A 162 -7.98 -10.29 10.36
C GLN A 162 -8.16 -8.82 10.72
N TYR A 163 -8.75 -8.05 9.81
CA TYR A 163 -8.95 -6.63 10.01
C TYR A 163 -9.92 -6.35 11.16
N SER A 164 -10.98 -7.14 11.28
CA SER A 164 -11.97 -7.03 12.36
C SER A 164 -11.38 -7.40 13.72
N ASN A 165 -10.47 -8.37 13.77
CA ASN A 165 -9.76 -8.77 14.98
C ASN A 165 -8.66 -7.78 15.43
N GLY A 166 -8.43 -6.71 14.66
CA GLY A 166 -7.48 -5.65 15.01
C GLY A 166 -6.10 -5.79 14.42
N PHE A 167 -5.88 -6.65 13.43
CA PHE A 167 -4.62 -6.72 12.69
C PHE A 167 -4.56 -5.62 11.61
N HIS A 168 -3.38 -5.08 11.40
CA HIS A 168 -3.08 -4.20 10.25
C HIS A 168 -2.70 -5.06 9.05
N THR A 169 -3.65 -5.30 8.16
CA THR A 169 -3.51 -6.21 7.01
C THR A 169 -2.39 -5.81 6.05
N THR A 170 -2.08 -4.52 5.91
CA THR A 170 -0.88 -4.04 5.19
C THR A 170 0.38 -4.73 5.70
N ALA A 171 0.49 -4.90 7.02
CA ALA A 171 1.66 -5.55 7.61
C ALA A 171 1.56 -7.08 7.53
N THR A 172 0.47 -7.65 8.01
CA THR A 172 0.37 -9.12 8.12
C THR A 172 0.36 -9.81 6.76
N LEU A 173 -0.49 -9.37 5.83
CA LEU A 173 -0.53 -9.91 4.46
C LEU A 173 0.65 -9.42 3.63
N GLY A 174 1.10 -8.18 3.86
CA GLY A 174 2.22 -7.58 3.15
C GLY A 174 3.54 -8.32 3.38
N THR A 175 3.79 -8.83 4.60
CA THR A 175 4.98 -9.67 4.87
C THR A 175 5.03 -10.90 3.96
N LEU A 176 3.88 -11.56 3.77
CA LEU A 176 3.75 -12.70 2.87
C LEU A 176 3.87 -12.30 1.40
N GLY A 177 3.25 -11.18 1.02
CA GLY A 177 3.38 -10.61 -0.33
C GLY A 177 4.83 -10.25 -0.66
N ALA A 178 5.57 -9.60 0.27
CA ALA A 178 6.98 -9.28 0.09
C ALA A 178 7.86 -10.52 0.00
N ALA A 179 7.54 -11.57 0.77
CA ALA A 179 8.25 -12.85 0.68
C ALA A 179 8.06 -13.50 -0.71
N ALA A 180 6.83 -13.53 -1.24
CA ALA A 180 6.55 -14.04 -2.58
C ALA A 180 7.24 -13.20 -3.67
N ALA A 181 7.19 -11.87 -3.56
CA ALA A 181 7.86 -10.95 -4.47
C ALA A 181 9.37 -11.18 -4.51
N CYS A 182 10.01 -11.21 -3.33
CA CYS A 182 11.45 -11.44 -3.23
C CYS A 182 11.86 -12.86 -3.65
N ALA A 183 11.04 -13.88 -3.35
CA ALA A 183 11.25 -15.24 -3.82
C ALA A 183 11.24 -15.31 -5.35
N ARG A 184 10.28 -14.62 -6.00
CA ARG A 184 10.21 -14.53 -7.47
C ARG A 184 11.42 -13.78 -8.04
N LEU A 185 11.86 -12.68 -7.43
CA LEU A 185 13.06 -11.94 -7.88
C LEU A 185 14.33 -12.77 -7.74
N LEU A 186 14.43 -13.61 -6.69
CA LEU A 186 15.50 -14.58 -6.49
C LEU A 186 15.39 -15.83 -7.37
N GLN A 187 14.32 -15.93 -8.17
CA GLN A 187 14.02 -17.07 -9.06
C GLN A 187 13.92 -18.41 -8.29
N LEU A 188 13.39 -18.37 -7.06
CA LEU A 188 13.16 -19.57 -6.28
C LEU A 188 12.07 -20.43 -6.94
N ASP A 189 12.19 -21.74 -6.81
CA ASP A 189 11.16 -22.66 -7.26
C ASP A 189 9.93 -22.65 -6.33
N ALA A 190 8.94 -23.49 -6.64
CA ALA A 190 7.70 -23.55 -5.87
C ALA A 190 7.90 -24.02 -4.42
N ASP A 191 8.81 -24.96 -4.18
CA ASP A 191 9.07 -25.50 -2.84
C ASP A 191 9.81 -24.50 -1.96
N ASP A 192 10.83 -23.82 -2.50
CA ASP A 192 11.54 -22.76 -1.81
C ASP A 192 10.65 -21.53 -1.59
N THR A 193 9.77 -21.20 -2.55
CA THR A 193 8.78 -20.13 -2.38
C THR A 193 7.75 -20.49 -1.29
N ALA A 194 7.28 -21.73 -1.21
CA ALA A 194 6.41 -22.17 -0.11
C ALA A 194 7.14 -22.07 1.24
N THR A 195 8.43 -22.41 1.27
CA THR A 195 9.28 -22.23 2.45
C THR A 195 9.39 -20.75 2.85
N ALA A 196 9.60 -19.84 1.90
CA ALA A 196 9.63 -18.41 2.16
C ALA A 196 8.31 -17.89 2.75
N LEU A 197 7.16 -18.32 2.21
CA LEU A 197 5.84 -18.00 2.75
C LEU A 197 5.68 -18.54 4.19
N GLY A 198 6.12 -19.77 4.45
CA GLY A 198 6.07 -20.35 5.79
C GLY A 198 6.93 -19.59 6.80
N ILE A 199 8.13 -19.14 6.43
CA ILE A 199 8.98 -18.31 7.28
C ILE A 199 8.29 -16.95 7.53
N ALA A 200 7.79 -16.30 6.48
CA ALA A 200 7.12 -15.01 6.56
C ALA A 200 5.89 -15.05 7.47
N SER A 201 5.15 -16.17 7.49
CA SER A 201 3.94 -16.31 8.31
C SER A 201 4.19 -16.16 9.81
N THR A 202 5.38 -16.53 10.29
CA THR A 202 5.74 -16.39 11.71
C THR A 202 6.31 -14.99 12.05
N MET A 203 6.61 -14.17 11.05
CA MET A 203 7.15 -12.82 11.19
C MET A 203 6.05 -11.76 11.01
N ALA A 204 4.91 -12.14 10.42
CA ALA A 204 3.81 -11.26 10.10
C ALA A 204 3.13 -10.69 11.36
N ALA A 205 3.22 -9.37 11.57
CA ALA A 205 2.68 -8.69 12.73
C ALA A 205 2.24 -7.28 12.39
N GLY A 206 1.45 -6.65 13.27
CA GLY A 206 0.98 -5.28 13.16
C GLY A 206 -0.44 -5.13 13.71
N LEU A 207 -0.66 -4.11 14.55
CA LEU A 207 -1.93 -3.89 15.25
C LEU A 207 -2.57 -2.57 14.83
N LYS A 208 -3.87 -2.58 14.56
CA LYS A 208 -4.67 -1.38 14.27
C LYS A 208 -4.73 -0.41 15.44
N SER A 209 -4.55 -0.90 16.67
CA SER A 209 -4.48 -0.03 17.87
C SER A 209 -3.35 0.99 17.82
N MET A 210 -2.38 0.81 16.92
CA MET A 210 -1.27 1.74 16.70
C MET A 210 -1.58 2.80 15.61
N PHE A 211 -2.76 2.81 15.02
CA PHE A 211 -3.13 3.82 14.04
C PHE A 211 -3.10 5.23 14.67
N GLY A 212 -2.62 6.21 13.91
CA GLY A 212 -2.37 7.57 14.40
C GLY A 212 -1.03 7.76 15.12
N THR A 213 -0.18 6.73 15.17
CA THR A 213 1.18 6.81 15.72
C THR A 213 2.23 6.44 14.65
N MET A 214 3.51 6.72 14.93
CA MET A 214 4.65 6.31 14.10
C MET A 214 4.73 4.77 13.88
N CYS A 215 4.07 3.98 14.74
CA CYS A 215 4.03 2.53 14.57
C CYS A 215 3.26 2.08 13.34
N LYS A 216 2.24 2.85 12.87
CA LYS A 216 1.50 2.46 11.66
C LYS A 216 2.42 2.39 10.43
N PRO A 217 3.18 3.44 10.05
CA PRO A 217 4.12 3.33 8.95
C PRO A 217 5.29 2.37 9.22
N LEU A 218 5.76 2.24 10.45
CA LEU A 218 6.75 1.23 10.83
C LEU A 218 6.28 -0.19 10.49
N HIS A 219 4.99 -0.49 10.58
CA HIS A 219 4.46 -1.80 10.21
C HIS A 219 4.75 -2.14 8.74
N ALA A 220 4.61 -1.19 7.81
CA ALA A 220 4.89 -1.40 6.39
C ALA A 220 6.39 -1.67 6.15
N GLY A 221 7.27 -0.89 6.80
CA GLY A 221 8.70 -1.11 6.74
C GLY A 221 9.13 -2.46 7.31
N ARG A 222 8.56 -2.86 8.45
CA ARG A 222 8.81 -4.19 9.06
C ARG A 222 8.37 -5.31 8.13
N ALA A 223 7.15 -5.23 7.58
CA ALA A 223 6.64 -6.21 6.65
C ALA A 223 7.54 -6.37 5.41
N SER A 224 8.02 -5.26 4.87
CA SER A 224 8.97 -5.23 3.76
C SER A 224 10.29 -5.94 4.10
N ALA A 225 10.91 -5.57 5.22
CA ALA A 225 12.18 -6.13 5.68
C ALA A 225 12.08 -7.62 6.04
N ASP A 226 10.99 -8.01 6.67
CA ASP A 226 10.79 -9.39 7.13
C ASP A 226 10.43 -10.32 5.97
N GLY A 227 9.64 -9.86 4.98
CA GLY A 227 9.37 -10.62 3.76
C GLY A 227 10.65 -10.84 2.92
N LEU A 228 11.47 -9.79 2.77
CA LEU A 228 12.79 -9.90 2.14
C LEU A 228 13.68 -10.92 2.86
N GLN A 229 13.74 -10.85 4.19
CA GLN A 229 14.53 -11.80 4.99
C GLN A 229 14.03 -13.25 4.82
N ALA A 230 12.71 -13.46 4.80
CA ALA A 230 12.12 -14.78 4.64
C ALA A 230 12.54 -15.43 3.32
N ALA A 231 12.48 -14.68 2.21
CA ALA A 231 12.94 -15.16 0.90
C ALA A 231 14.44 -15.45 0.87
N GLN A 232 15.26 -14.56 1.49
CA GLN A 232 16.71 -14.78 1.58
C GLN A 232 17.09 -16.00 2.44
N LEU A 233 16.33 -16.33 3.47
CA LEU A 233 16.53 -17.53 4.29
C LEU A 233 16.15 -18.78 3.52
N ALA A 234 15.01 -18.80 2.84
CA ALA A 234 14.60 -19.90 1.97
C ALA A 234 15.65 -20.19 0.90
N ALA A 235 16.17 -19.15 0.23
CA ALA A 235 17.25 -19.29 -0.76
C ALA A 235 18.56 -19.90 -0.19
N ARG A 236 18.72 -19.95 1.13
CA ARG A 236 19.85 -20.57 1.82
C ARG A 236 19.56 -21.98 2.35
N GLY A 237 18.37 -22.53 2.04
CA GLY A 237 17.96 -23.84 2.50
C GLY A 237 17.41 -23.87 3.93
N PHE A 238 16.92 -22.73 4.44
CA PHE A 238 16.18 -22.71 5.71
C PHE A 238 14.86 -23.49 5.56
N THR A 239 14.37 -24.11 6.62
CA THR A 239 13.20 -24.97 6.56
C THR A 239 11.97 -24.37 7.21
N SER A 240 10.81 -24.60 6.64
CA SER A 240 9.51 -24.30 7.22
C SER A 240 8.47 -25.36 6.85
N ARG A 241 7.23 -25.16 7.28
CA ARG A 241 6.10 -25.97 6.80
C ARG A 241 5.67 -25.49 5.41
N ASP A 242 5.28 -26.44 4.59
CA ASP A 242 4.77 -26.20 3.22
C ASP A 242 3.24 -26.01 3.15
N ASP A 243 2.56 -26.08 4.32
CA ASP A 243 1.14 -25.86 4.54
C ASP A 243 0.88 -24.76 5.60
N ALA A 244 1.82 -23.84 5.76
CA ALA A 244 1.82 -22.84 6.85
C ALA A 244 0.59 -21.91 6.87
N MET A 245 -0.06 -21.69 5.72
CA MET A 245 -1.27 -20.85 5.67
C MET A 245 -2.49 -21.61 6.21
N GLU A 246 -2.70 -22.84 5.76
CA GLU A 246 -3.94 -23.60 5.97
C GLU A 246 -3.87 -24.65 7.07
N CYS A 247 -2.69 -24.98 7.62
CA CYS A 247 -2.59 -26.00 8.66
C CYS A 247 -3.28 -25.59 9.96
N PRO A 248 -3.65 -26.54 10.85
CA PRO A 248 -4.10 -26.23 12.20
C PRO A 248 -3.08 -25.34 12.93
N GLN A 249 -3.54 -24.24 13.54
CA GLN A 249 -2.69 -23.19 14.14
C GLN A 249 -1.77 -22.49 13.13
N GLY A 250 -2.03 -22.63 11.82
CA GLY A 250 -1.37 -21.88 10.76
C GLY A 250 -1.80 -20.42 10.71
N PHE A 251 -1.26 -19.69 9.73
CA PHE A 251 -1.44 -18.23 9.65
C PHE A 251 -2.93 -17.82 9.62
N VAL A 252 -3.75 -18.43 8.73
CA VAL A 252 -5.17 -18.05 8.61
C VAL A 252 -5.95 -18.33 9.89
N ALA A 253 -5.75 -19.51 10.48
CA ALA A 253 -6.46 -19.92 11.70
C ALA A 253 -6.09 -19.01 12.91
N THR A 254 -4.82 -18.65 13.06
CA THR A 254 -4.35 -17.82 14.18
C THR A 254 -4.77 -16.35 14.05
N HIS A 255 -4.98 -15.86 12.84
CA HIS A 255 -5.45 -14.51 12.59
C HIS A 255 -6.99 -14.38 12.53
N GLY A 256 -7.71 -15.44 12.88
CA GLY A 256 -9.16 -15.45 13.09
C GLY A 256 -9.98 -15.73 11.84
N GLY A 257 -9.35 -16.15 10.75
CA GLY A 257 -10.03 -16.54 9.52
C GLY A 257 -10.29 -18.05 9.43
N ILE A 258 -11.05 -18.43 8.38
CA ILE A 258 -11.18 -19.80 7.91
C ILE A 258 -10.56 -19.84 6.53
N ALA A 259 -9.54 -20.66 6.34
CA ALA A 259 -8.86 -20.80 5.06
C ALA A 259 -9.84 -21.23 3.96
N SER A 260 -10.00 -20.37 2.94
CA SER A 260 -10.79 -20.66 1.75
C SER A 260 -9.87 -20.75 0.54
N LEU A 261 -9.56 -21.98 0.12
CA LEU A 261 -8.77 -22.23 -1.10
C LEU A 261 -9.47 -21.67 -2.35
N GLU A 262 -10.79 -21.83 -2.42
CA GLU A 262 -11.57 -21.31 -3.53
C GLU A 262 -11.45 -19.78 -3.64
N ALA A 263 -11.61 -19.06 -2.53
CA ALA A 263 -11.46 -17.61 -2.50
C ALA A 263 -10.02 -17.16 -2.84
N ALA A 264 -9.00 -17.86 -2.30
CA ALA A 264 -7.59 -17.56 -2.58
C ALA A 264 -7.23 -17.71 -4.05
N LEU A 265 -7.84 -18.68 -4.73
CA LEU A 265 -7.52 -19.04 -6.11
C LEU A 265 -8.47 -18.45 -7.14
N ALA A 266 -9.58 -17.82 -6.70
CA ALA A 266 -10.52 -17.16 -7.57
C ALA A 266 -9.83 -16.05 -8.37
N ALA A 267 -10.01 -16.07 -9.69
CA ALA A 267 -9.54 -14.97 -10.51
C ALA A 267 -10.43 -13.75 -10.28
N PRO A 268 -9.87 -12.56 -10.02
CA PRO A 268 -10.66 -11.34 -9.94
C PRO A 268 -11.24 -10.98 -11.31
N HIS A 269 -12.23 -10.07 -11.30
CA HIS A 269 -12.74 -9.54 -12.57
C HIS A 269 -11.59 -8.96 -13.39
N GLY A 270 -11.46 -9.40 -14.65
CA GLY A 270 -10.34 -9.03 -15.51
C GLY A 270 -9.06 -9.85 -15.31
N GLY A 271 -9.01 -10.81 -14.36
CA GLY A 271 -7.93 -11.79 -14.23
C GLY A 271 -6.73 -11.36 -13.38
N TRP A 272 -6.61 -10.09 -12.98
CA TRP A 272 -5.51 -9.55 -12.18
C TRP A 272 -6.00 -8.63 -11.07
N HIS A 273 -5.53 -8.84 -9.83
CA HIS A 273 -5.82 -7.95 -8.70
C HIS A 273 -5.20 -6.55 -8.88
N LEU A 274 -4.07 -6.44 -9.58
CA LEU A 274 -3.47 -5.17 -9.97
C LEU A 274 -4.44 -4.26 -10.76
N ARG A 275 -5.42 -4.82 -11.49
CA ARG A 275 -6.46 -4.05 -12.18
C ARG A 275 -7.42 -3.34 -11.22
N HIS A 276 -7.43 -3.77 -9.96
CA HIS A 276 -8.26 -3.22 -8.90
C HIS A 276 -7.48 -2.32 -7.93
N ASN A 277 -6.22 -1.95 -8.29
CA ASN A 277 -5.46 -0.99 -7.51
C ASN A 277 -6.13 0.39 -7.52
N LEU A 278 -6.14 1.05 -6.36
CA LEU A 278 -6.76 2.35 -6.14
C LEU A 278 -5.68 3.32 -5.64
N PHE A 279 -5.58 4.49 -6.28
CA PHE A 279 -4.65 5.52 -5.87
C PHE A 279 -5.34 6.60 -5.05
N LYS A 280 -4.64 7.12 -4.05
CA LYS A 280 -5.11 8.29 -3.31
C LYS A 280 -4.72 9.56 -4.06
N PHE A 281 -5.72 10.42 -4.30
CA PHE A 281 -5.54 11.75 -4.87
C PHE A 281 -5.83 12.88 -3.86
N HIS A 282 -6.14 12.50 -2.62
CA HIS A 282 -6.29 13.40 -1.47
C HIS A 282 -5.38 12.91 -0.34
N ALA A 283 -4.69 13.83 0.34
CA ALA A 283 -3.72 13.51 1.41
C ALA A 283 -4.43 13.14 2.72
N ALA A 284 -5.45 12.27 2.65
CA ALA A 284 -6.31 11.89 3.77
C ALA A 284 -6.64 10.38 3.73
N CYS A 285 -7.25 9.88 4.80
CA CYS A 285 -7.73 8.51 4.89
C CYS A 285 -8.63 8.15 3.70
N TYR A 286 -8.46 6.96 3.11
CA TYR A 286 -9.22 6.57 1.92
C TYR A 286 -10.73 6.59 2.12
N GLY A 287 -11.21 6.29 3.32
CA GLY A 287 -12.63 6.39 3.67
C GLY A 287 -13.26 7.79 3.56
N THR A 288 -12.43 8.85 3.42
CA THR A 288 -12.92 10.22 3.20
C THR A 288 -13.03 10.60 1.73
N HIS A 289 -12.34 9.87 0.83
CA HIS A 289 -12.19 10.27 -0.57
C HIS A 289 -13.53 10.39 -1.32
N ALA A 290 -14.45 9.44 -1.11
CA ALA A 290 -15.75 9.48 -1.76
C ALA A 290 -16.56 10.74 -1.37
N ALA A 291 -16.51 11.13 -0.12
CA ALA A 291 -17.18 12.32 0.37
C ALA A 291 -16.52 13.62 -0.14
N ILE A 292 -15.17 13.64 -0.22
CA ILE A 292 -14.42 14.76 -0.81
C ILE A 292 -14.81 14.95 -2.27
N GLU A 293 -14.75 13.89 -3.08
CA GLU A 293 -15.07 13.97 -4.51
C GLU A 293 -16.54 14.34 -4.75
N ALA A 294 -17.47 13.81 -3.96
CA ALA A 294 -18.88 14.19 -4.05
C ALA A 294 -19.11 15.69 -3.72
N ALA A 295 -18.47 16.20 -2.66
CA ALA A 295 -18.54 17.59 -2.26
C ALA A 295 -17.92 18.53 -3.30
N ARG A 296 -16.72 18.15 -3.81
CA ARG A 296 -16.02 18.88 -4.87
C ARG A 296 -16.85 18.96 -6.15
N HIS A 297 -17.46 17.85 -6.56
CA HIS A 297 -18.35 17.79 -7.73
C HIS A 297 -19.50 18.78 -7.60
N LEU A 298 -20.22 18.75 -6.46
CA LEU A 298 -21.34 19.68 -6.20
C LEU A 298 -20.88 21.13 -6.20
N ARG A 299 -19.76 21.43 -5.56
CA ARG A 299 -19.20 22.79 -5.54
C ARG A 299 -18.91 23.32 -6.95
N LEU A 300 -18.26 22.50 -7.79
CA LEU A 300 -17.89 22.89 -9.15
C LEU A 300 -19.12 22.98 -10.06
N GLN A 301 -20.00 22.00 -10.03
CA GLN A 301 -21.19 21.93 -10.88
C GLN A 301 -22.16 23.10 -10.63
N HIS A 302 -22.30 23.51 -9.37
CA HIS A 302 -23.23 24.57 -8.97
C HIS A 302 -22.55 25.89 -8.61
N ALA A 303 -21.24 26.03 -8.84
CA ALA A 303 -20.43 27.19 -8.49
C ALA A 303 -20.65 27.69 -7.04
N LEU A 304 -20.80 26.74 -6.09
CA LEU A 304 -21.11 27.05 -4.69
C LEU A 304 -19.93 27.76 -4.01
N ARG A 305 -20.27 28.79 -3.25
CA ARG A 305 -19.37 29.45 -2.29
C ARG A 305 -19.69 28.97 -0.86
N PRO A 306 -18.76 29.07 0.09
CA PRO A 306 -18.96 28.70 1.50
C PRO A 306 -20.24 29.29 2.12
N ASP A 307 -20.56 30.54 1.79
CA ASP A 307 -21.72 31.25 2.31
C ASP A 307 -23.04 30.74 1.75
N ASP A 308 -23.05 30.09 0.58
CA ASP A 308 -24.25 29.52 -0.02
C ASP A 308 -24.71 28.23 0.71
N VAL A 309 -23.82 27.63 1.55
CA VAL A 309 -24.08 26.36 2.23
C VAL A 309 -24.76 26.59 3.56
N ARG A 310 -25.99 26.08 3.73
CA ARG A 310 -26.74 26.10 5.00
C ARG A 310 -26.42 24.89 5.87
N ARG A 311 -26.49 23.70 5.29
CA ARG A 311 -26.24 22.42 5.95
C ARG A 311 -25.66 21.41 4.96
N VAL A 312 -24.80 20.52 5.44
CA VAL A 312 -24.28 19.38 4.68
C VAL A 312 -24.56 18.11 5.46
N THR A 313 -25.08 17.09 4.77
CA THR A 313 -25.21 15.74 5.30
C THR A 313 -24.34 14.79 4.49
N VAL A 314 -23.38 14.17 5.14
CA VAL A 314 -22.56 13.09 4.57
C VAL A 314 -23.13 11.76 5.03
N ARG A 315 -23.58 10.94 4.08
CA ARG A 315 -23.97 9.56 4.34
C ARG A 315 -22.79 8.67 4.00
N ALA A 316 -22.32 7.92 4.98
CA ALA A 316 -21.13 7.07 4.87
C ALA A 316 -21.38 5.68 5.48
N SER A 317 -20.48 4.74 5.25
CA SER A 317 -20.55 3.40 5.80
C SER A 317 -20.46 3.41 7.34
N ALA A 318 -21.08 2.42 7.99
CA ALA A 318 -20.93 2.19 9.43
C ALA A 318 -19.45 1.95 9.83
N ALA A 319 -18.64 1.37 8.92
CA ALA A 319 -17.20 1.18 9.15
C ALA A 319 -16.44 2.50 9.31
N SER A 320 -16.97 3.62 8.81
CA SER A 320 -16.34 4.94 8.93
C SER A 320 -16.24 5.41 10.38
N GLU A 321 -17.09 4.92 11.29
CA GLU A 321 -17.09 5.32 12.70
C GLU A 321 -15.73 5.10 13.38
N GLY A 322 -15.17 3.93 13.20
CA GLY A 322 -13.87 3.59 13.81
C GLY A 322 -12.64 3.96 12.95
N VAL A 323 -12.86 4.56 11.76
CA VAL A 323 -11.78 4.78 10.78
C VAL A 323 -11.56 6.26 10.49
N CYS A 324 -12.61 7.04 10.15
CA CYS A 324 -12.43 8.41 9.66
C CYS A 324 -13.56 9.38 10.08
N ASN A 325 -14.17 9.15 11.25
CA ASN A 325 -15.27 9.99 11.76
C ASN A 325 -14.87 10.87 12.95
N ILE A 326 -13.61 11.33 13.03
CA ILE A 326 -13.20 12.31 14.05
C ILE A 326 -14.05 13.58 13.88
N ALA A 327 -14.80 13.93 14.93
CA ALA A 327 -15.77 15.02 14.87
C ALA A 327 -15.09 16.39 14.86
N GLU A 328 -14.11 16.59 15.75
CA GLU A 328 -13.41 17.85 15.98
C GLU A 328 -11.89 17.61 15.94
N PRO A 329 -11.30 17.56 14.76
CA PRO A 329 -9.85 17.38 14.64
C PRO A 329 -9.12 18.64 15.15
N ARG A 330 -8.03 18.42 15.91
CA ARG A 330 -7.19 19.45 16.51
C ARG A 330 -5.83 19.58 15.84
N THR A 331 -5.42 18.53 15.16
CA THR A 331 -4.14 18.43 14.45
C THR A 331 -4.34 18.10 12.99
N GLY A 332 -3.34 18.35 12.15
CA GLY A 332 -3.35 17.98 10.74
C GLY A 332 -3.54 16.46 10.55
N LEU A 333 -2.93 15.66 11.41
CA LEU A 333 -3.11 14.21 11.38
C LEU A 333 -4.56 13.80 11.66
N GLU A 334 -5.20 14.35 12.69
CA GLU A 334 -6.60 14.07 13.00
C GLU A 334 -7.54 14.52 11.87
N ALA A 335 -7.23 15.63 11.20
CA ALA A 335 -8.00 16.15 10.08
C ALA A 335 -8.06 15.18 8.90
N LYS A 336 -6.98 14.43 8.63
CA LYS A 336 -6.94 13.38 7.62
C LYS A 336 -7.93 12.24 7.88
N PHE A 337 -8.39 12.08 9.13
CA PHE A 337 -9.36 11.06 9.56
C PHE A 337 -10.71 11.67 9.97
N SER A 338 -11.08 12.82 9.36
CA SER A 338 -12.33 13.52 9.63
C SER A 338 -13.15 13.75 8.36
N LEU A 339 -14.22 13.00 8.16
CA LEU A 339 -15.20 13.24 7.08
C LEU A 339 -15.74 14.67 7.11
N ARG A 340 -16.02 15.21 8.31
CA ARG A 340 -16.53 16.58 8.45
C ARG A 340 -15.55 17.61 7.95
N HIS A 341 -14.29 17.47 8.36
CA HIS A 341 -13.25 18.43 8.02
C HIS A 341 -12.88 18.37 6.53
N THR A 342 -12.68 17.18 5.98
CA THR A 342 -12.28 17.00 4.58
C THR A 342 -13.37 17.44 3.61
N VAL A 343 -14.64 17.23 3.94
CA VAL A 343 -15.78 17.76 3.16
C VAL A 343 -15.84 19.27 3.26
N ALA A 344 -15.63 19.86 4.44
CA ALA A 344 -15.56 21.31 4.59
C ALA A 344 -14.41 21.93 3.76
N MET A 345 -13.22 21.31 3.75
CA MET A 345 -12.09 21.72 2.88
C MET A 345 -12.51 21.72 1.41
N ALA A 346 -13.14 20.62 0.94
CA ALA A 346 -13.57 20.50 -0.45
C ALA A 346 -14.58 21.58 -0.84
N LEU A 347 -15.51 21.94 0.05
CA LEU A 347 -16.51 22.99 -0.16
C LEU A 347 -15.91 24.40 -0.08
N ALA A 348 -14.90 24.63 0.76
CA ALA A 348 -14.11 25.87 0.82
C ALA A 348 -13.19 26.04 -0.40
N GLY A 349 -13.01 25.00 -1.23
CA GLY A 349 -12.10 25.03 -2.36
C GLY A 349 -10.63 24.87 -1.98
N VAL A 350 -10.35 24.38 -0.76
CA VAL A 350 -9.00 24.07 -0.30
C VAL A 350 -8.49 22.85 -1.05
N ASP A 351 -7.21 22.88 -1.43
CA ASP A 351 -6.55 21.75 -2.11
C ASP A 351 -6.35 20.56 -1.15
N THR A 352 -7.24 19.58 -1.21
CA THR A 352 -7.17 18.36 -0.39
C THR A 352 -6.05 17.39 -0.81
N ALA A 353 -5.36 17.65 -1.94
CA ALA A 353 -4.20 16.87 -2.37
C ALA A 353 -2.88 17.43 -1.80
N GLY A 354 -2.85 18.69 -1.36
CA GLY A 354 -1.68 19.34 -0.78
C GLY A 354 -1.43 18.89 0.66
N LEU A 355 -0.19 18.50 0.97
CA LEU A 355 0.20 18.12 2.33
C LEU A 355 0.08 19.30 3.31
N ASP A 356 0.45 20.49 2.86
CA ASP A 356 0.40 21.72 3.66
C ASP A 356 -1.03 22.08 4.11
N SER A 357 -2.05 21.62 3.36
CA SER A 357 -3.46 21.82 3.69
C SER A 357 -3.91 21.03 4.94
N PHE A 358 -3.08 20.10 5.39
CA PHE A 358 -3.27 19.29 6.61
C PHE A 358 -2.27 19.64 7.71
N SER A 359 -1.73 20.88 7.72
CA SER A 359 -0.95 21.37 8.86
C SER A 359 -1.87 21.70 10.05
N ASP A 360 -1.31 21.72 11.26
CA ASP A 360 -2.05 22.08 12.48
C ASP A 360 -2.62 23.51 12.42
N GLU A 361 -1.99 24.39 11.66
CA GLU A 361 -2.46 25.75 11.41
C GLU A 361 -3.66 25.73 10.45
N ALA A 362 -3.57 25.00 9.34
CA ALA A 362 -4.61 24.92 8.34
C ALA A 362 -5.92 24.33 8.90
N VAL A 363 -5.85 23.38 9.84
CA VAL A 363 -7.01 22.78 10.50
C VAL A 363 -7.83 23.80 11.29
N ARG A 364 -7.19 24.86 11.77
CA ARG A 364 -7.83 25.95 12.56
C ARG A 364 -8.33 27.10 11.70
N ALA A 365 -8.19 27.03 10.37
CA ALA A 365 -8.64 28.09 9.46
C ALA A 365 -10.14 28.38 9.69
N PRO A 366 -10.53 29.66 10.00
CA PRO A 366 -11.90 29.97 10.44
C PRO A 366 -12.96 29.60 9.42
N GLU A 367 -12.68 29.73 8.14
CA GLU A 367 -13.60 29.42 7.05
C GLU A 367 -13.92 27.92 6.98
N VAL A 368 -12.91 27.07 7.07
CA VAL A 368 -13.07 25.60 7.08
C VAL A 368 -13.76 25.16 8.37
N ALA A 369 -13.40 25.76 9.52
CA ALA A 369 -14.02 25.44 10.80
C ALA A 369 -15.52 25.77 10.81
N ALA A 370 -15.92 26.95 10.30
CA ALA A 370 -17.32 27.35 10.20
C ALA A 370 -18.14 26.46 9.25
N LEU A 371 -17.54 25.99 8.15
CA LEU A 371 -18.18 24.99 7.27
C LEU A 371 -18.29 23.62 7.95
N ARG A 372 -17.25 23.18 8.67
CA ARG A 372 -17.23 21.92 9.38
C ARG A 372 -18.39 21.78 10.38
N GLU A 373 -18.73 22.87 11.09
CA GLU A 373 -19.86 22.92 12.03
C GLU A 373 -21.22 22.69 11.32
N ARG A 374 -21.31 22.95 10.02
CA ARG A 374 -22.52 22.71 9.19
C ARG A 374 -22.57 21.29 8.63
N VAL A 375 -21.50 20.48 8.80
CA VAL A 375 -21.42 19.10 8.28
C VAL A 375 -21.85 18.10 9.33
N GLN A 376 -22.89 17.33 9.03
CA GLN A 376 -23.35 16.18 9.80
C GLN A 376 -22.99 14.88 9.08
N VAL A 377 -22.44 13.91 9.78
CA VAL A 377 -22.20 12.55 9.27
C VAL A 377 -23.32 11.62 9.77
N LEU A 378 -23.93 10.91 8.84
CA LEU A 378 -24.93 9.87 9.12
C LEU A 378 -24.38 8.54 8.60
N LEU A 379 -24.26 7.57 9.49
CA LEU A 379 -23.94 6.20 9.12
C LEU A 379 -25.17 5.55 8.51
N ALA A 380 -25.09 5.17 7.24
CA ALA A 380 -26.25 4.86 6.43
C ALA A 380 -26.12 3.48 5.76
N PRO A 381 -27.14 2.58 5.91
CA PRO A 381 -27.13 1.25 5.28
C PRO A 381 -27.00 1.27 3.75
N GLN A 382 -27.43 2.36 3.09
CA GLN A 382 -27.29 2.53 1.64
C GLN A 382 -25.85 2.84 1.17
N CYS A 383 -24.93 3.05 2.10
CA CYS A 383 -23.49 3.16 1.85
C CYS A 383 -22.77 2.01 2.60
N PRO A 384 -22.87 0.76 2.11
CA PRO A 384 -22.31 -0.39 2.82
C PRO A 384 -20.79 -0.39 2.82
N GLU A 385 -20.16 0.12 1.74
CA GLU A 385 -18.72 0.11 1.54
C GLU A 385 -18.08 1.37 2.10
N LEU A 386 -16.88 1.24 2.68
CA LEU A 386 -16.10 2.37 3.18
C LEU A 386 -15.75 3.39 2.08
N THR A 387 -15.66 2.92 0.84
CA THR A 387 -15.33 3.71 -0.36
C THR A 387 -16.51 4.46 -0.95
N LEU A 388 -17.72 4.31 -0.39
CA LEU A 388 -18.95 4.85 -0.92
C LEU A 388 -19.53 5.92 0.01
N SER A 389 -19.82 7.12 -0.54
CA SER A 389 -20.49 8.19 0.21
C SER A 389 -21.52 8.92 -0.65
N GLU A 390 -22.55 9.47 0.01
CA GLU A 390 -23.47 10.45 -0.56
C GLU A 390 -23.38 11.76 0.22
N VAL A 391 -23.17 12.86 -0.49
CA VAL A 391 -23.19 14.22 0.08
C VAL A 391 -24.46 14.92 -0.34
N VAL A 392 -25.18 15.45 0.64
CA VAL A 392 -26.40 16.27 0.44
C VAL A 392 -26.13 17.65 0.99
N ILE A 393 -26.30 18.68 0.16
CA ILE A 393 -26.13 20.08 0.52
C ILE A 393 -27.47 20.80 0.46
N GLU A 394 -27.87 21.39 1.58
CA GLU A 394 -28.97 22.36 1.63
C GLU A 394 -28.37 23.77 1.50
N THR A 395 -28.79 24.51 0.50
CA THR A 395 -28.31 25.88 0.28
C THR A 395 -29.10 26.90 1.09
N GLN A 396 -28.55 28.11 1.24
CA GLN A 396 -29.27 29.25 1.84
C GLN A 396 -30.55 29.63 1.05
N SER A 397 -30.56 29.40 -0.27
CA SER A 397 -31.74 29.61 -1.13
C SER A 397 -32.81 28.52 -1.00
N GLY A 398 -32.56 27.46 -0.22
CA GLY A 398 -33.49 26.36 -0.02
C GLY A 398 -33.35 25.21 -1.03
N ALA A 399 -32.42 25.28 -1.98
CA ALA A 399 -32.16 24.18 -2.90
C ALA A 399 -31.49 23.01 -2.16
N VAL A 400 -31.82 21.77 -2.61
CA VAL A 400 -31.24 20.53 -2.07
C VAL A 400 -30.47 19.84 -3.19
N LEU A 401 -29.15 19.79 -3.07
CA LEU A 401 -28.22 19.21 -4.03
C LEU A 401 -27.72 17.86 -3.50
N ARG A 402 -27.55 16.88 -4.39
CA ARG A 402 -27.11 15.53 -3.99
C ARG A 402 -26.09 14.99 -4.97
N GLN A 403 -25.05 14.36 -4.43
CA GLN A 403 -24.07 13.62 -5.21
C GLN A 403 -23.64 12.36 -4.46
N ARG A 404 -23.61 11.24 -5.18
CA ARG A 404 -23.04 9.97 -4.71
C ARG A 404 -21.74 9.72 -5.45
N HIS A 405 -20.71 9.29 -4.74
CA HIS A 405 -19.43 8.92 -5.32
C HIS A 405 -18.94 7.60 -4.70
N ASP A 406 -18.28 6.79 -5.52
CA ASP A 406 -17.67 5.52 -5.13
C ASP A 406 -16.20 5.54 -5.54
N SER A 407 -15.33 5.75 -4.57
CA SER A 407 -13.87 5.72 -4.75
C SER A 407 -13.29 4.30 -4.88
N GLY A 408 -14.09 3.26 -4.62
CA GLY A 408 -13.67 1.86 -4.75
C GLY A 408 -13.66 1.34 -6.17
N ARG A 409 -13.97 2.19 -7.15
CA ARG A 409 -13.93 1.83 -8.58
C ARG A 409 -12.58 2.14 -9.17
N PRO A 410 -11.85 1.14 -9.69
CA PRO A 410 -10.60 1.36 -10.41
C PRO A 410 -10.82 2.23 -11.65
N ALA A 411 -9.81 3.03 -11.99
CA ALA A 411 -9.86 3.85 -13.20
C ALA A 411 -9.99 2.97 -14.45
N SER A 412 -10.90 3.35 -15.33
CA SER A 412 -11.07 2.74 -16.67
C SER A 412 -10.15 3.38 -17.72
N ASP A 413 -9.84 4.68 -17.58
CA ASP A 413 -8.88 5.40 -18.40
C ASP A 413 -7.52 5.47 -17.68
N LEU A 414 -6.57 4.64 -18.15
CA LEU A 414 -5.23 4.56 -17.59
C LEU A 414 -4.32 5.73 -18.00
N LEU A 415 -4.63 6.39 -19.10
CA LEU A 415 -3.86 7.56 -19.53
C LEU A 415 -4.22 8.78 -18.69
N GLU A 416 -5.51 8.99 -18.43
CA GLU A 416 -5.98 10.01 -17.49
C GLU A 416 -5.40 9.74 -16.09
N GLN A 417 -5.43 8.48 -15.64
CA GLN A 417 -4.83 8.09 -14.35
C GLN A 417 -3.33 8.40 -14.30
N GLN A 418 -2.59 8.13 -15.38
CA GLN A 418 -1.17 8.44 -15.49
C GLN A 418 -0.92 9.95 -15.33
N GLN A 419 -1.66 10.79 -16.03
CA GLN A 419 -1.54 12.24 -15.93
C GLN A 419 -1.80 12.72 -14.49
N ARG A 420 -2.85 12.23 -13.84
CA ARG A 420 -3.14 12.56 -12.43
C ARG A 420 -2.04 12.11 -11.47
N LEU A 421 -1.42 10.96 -11.72
CA LEU A 421 -0.31 10.47 -10.90
C LEU A 421 0.96 11.30 -11.10
N GLU A 422 1.26 11.71 -12.33
CA GLU A 422 2.38 12.62 -12.61
C GLU A 422 2.19 13.99 -11.95
N GLU A 423 0.96 14.53 -11.98
CA GLU A 423 0.63 15.77 -11.25
C GLU A 423 0.81 15.60 -9.74
N LYS A 424 0.34 14.47 -9.18
CA LYS A 424 0.53 14.13 -7.77
C LYS A 424 2.02 14.02 -7.44
N PHE A 425 2.77 13.29 -8.27
CA PHE A 425 4.22 13.09 -8.10
C PHE A 425 4.95 14.44 -8.08
N ARG A 426 4.79 15.28 -9.12
CA ARG A 426 5.44 16.60 -9.18
C ARG A 426 5.08 17.49 -7.98
N ARG A 427 3.83 17.40 -7.49
CA ARG A 427 3.39 18.14 -6.29
C ARG A 427 4.11 17.65 -5.04
N LEU A 428 4.23 16.34 -4.86
CA LEU A 428 4.87 15.73 -3.69
C LEU A 428 6.38 16.04 -3.63
N VAL A 429 7.04 16.06 -4.78
CA VAL A 429 8.52 16.22 -4.85
C VAL A 429 8.98 17.65 -5.11
N LYS A 430 8.07 18.62 -5.26
CA LYS A 430 8.40 20.01 -5.62
C LYS A 430 9.39 20.71 -4.70
N SER A 431 9.48 20.28 -3.43
CA SER A 431 10.40 20.84 -2.42
C SER A 431 11.75 20.12 -2.37
N VAL A 432 11.89 18.99 -3.06
CA VAL A 432 13.04 18.11 -2.96
C VAL A 432 13.72 17.82 -4.30
N LEU A 433 13.01 18.00 -5.41
CA LEU A 433 13.52 17.81 -6.78
C LEU A 433 13.26 19.07 -7.64
N THR A 434 14.15 19.31 -8.59
CA THR A 434 13.91 20.26 -9.69
C THR A 434 12.89 19.71 -10.68
N PRO A 435 12.26 20.56 -11.53
CA PRO A 435 11.38 20.08 -12.58
C PRO A 435 12.05 19.05 -13.51
N ASP A 436 13.31 19.30 -13.94
CA ASP A 436 14.06 18.41 -14.82
C ASP A 436 14.32 17.04 -14.18
N GLU A 437 14.68 17.02 -12.90
CA GLU A 437 14.86 15.76 -12.13
C GLU A 437 13.54 15.00 -11.96
N SER A 438 12.45 15.73 -11.79
CA SER A 438 11.11 15.12 -11.72
C SER A 438 10.73 14.47 -13.04
N ASP A 439 11.00 15.13 -14.17
CA ASP A 439 10.74 14.60 -15.50
C ASP A 439 11.64 13.41 -15.82
N GLU A 440 12.92 13.45 -15.43
CA GLU A 440 13.85 12.33 -15.56
C GLU A 440 13.38 11.08 -14.80
N LEU A 441 12.86 11.23 -13.57
CA LEU A 441 12.30 10.10 -12.81
C LEU A 441 11.04 9.53 -13.47
N ILE A 442 10.15 10.38 -13.98
CA ILE A 442 8.96 9.94 -14.72
C ILE A 442 9.37 9.13 -15.94
N ASP A 443 10.36 9.59 -16.70
CA ASP A 443 10.89 8.91 -17.89
C ASP A 443 11.57 7.58 -17.53
N LEU A 444 12.33 7.52 -16.44
CA LEU A 444 12.93 6.26 -15.95
C LEU A 444 11.87 5.23 -15.59
N VAL A 445 10.82 5.66 -14.89
CA VAL A 445 9.70 4.77 -14.53
C VAL A 445 8.91 4.33 -15.79
N ALA A 446 8.70 5.23 -16.76
CA ALA A 446 8.00 4.90 -18.00
C ALA A 446 8.69 3.81 -18.82
N ARG A 447 10.03 3.75 -18.77
CA ARG A 447 10.87 2.76 -19.46
C ARG A 447 11.47 1.70 -18.52
N LEU A 448 10.85 1.45 -17.38
CA LEU A 448 11.35 0.54 -16.34
C LEU A 448 11.74 -0.83 -16.90
N ASP A 449 10.91 -1.41 -17.74
CA ASP A 449 11.13 -2.73 -18.36
C ASP A 449 12.32 -2.81 -19.30
N HIS A 450 12.83 -1.67 -19.76
CA HIS A 450 14.04 -1.58 -20.60
C HIS A 450 15.33 -1.39 -19.80
N LEU A 451 15.22 -1.20 -18.48
CA LEU A 451 16.41 -1.06 -17.63
C LEU A 451 17.06 -2.44 -17.40
N SER A 452 18.34 -2.53 -17.75
CA SER A 452 19.17 -3.74 -17.47
C SER A 452 19.38 -3.99 -16.00
N ASP A 453 19.38 -2.93 -15.19
CA ASP A 453 19.41 -2.94 -13.74
C ASP A 453 18.78 -1.64 -13.20
N LEU A 454 18.51 -1.59 -11.89
CA LEU A 454 17.87 -0.43 -11.26
C LEU A 454 18.83 0.66 -10.76
N SER A 455 20.12 0.58 -11.06
CA SER A 455 21.11 1.58 -10.61
C SER A 455 20.79 3.02 -11.05
N PRO A 456 20.29 3.28 -12.27
CA PRO A 456 19.90 4.64 -12.65
C PRO A 456 18.77 5.20 -11.75
N LEU A 457 17.78 4.38 -11.42
CA LEU A 457 16.69 4.76 -10.53
C LEU A 457 17.19 4.97 -9.10
N ALA A 458 17.94 4.02 -8.56
CA ALA A 458 18.54 4.10 -7.22
C ALA A 458 19.43 5.33 -7.06
N GLY A 459 20.23 5.66 -8.09
CA GLY A 459 21.09 6.85 -8.09
C GLY A 459 20.31 8.16 -7.96
N MET A 460 19.14 8.26 -8.62
CA MET A 460 18.26 9.41 -8.48
C MET A 460 17.63 9.49 -7.07
N LEU A 461 17.29 8.34 -6.47
CA LEU A 461 16.65 8.24 -5.17
C LEU A 461 17.62 8.41 -3.98
N ALA A 462 18.94 8.22 -4.20
CA ALA A 462 19.99 8.35 -3.18
C ALA A 462 20.30 9.80 -2.77
N ARG A 463 19.69 10.80 -3.42
CA ARG A 463 19.98 12.21 -3.15
C ARG A 463 19.49 12.62 -1.77
N GLN A 464 20.26 13.50 -1.11
CA GLN A 464 19.85 14.12 0.14
C GLN A 464 18.68 15.09 -0.13
N THR A 465 17.49 14.76 0.35
CA THR A 465 16.29 15.60 0.23
C THR A 465 15.94 16.27 1.57
N CYS A 466 16.42 15.70 2.65
CA CYS A 466 16.19 16.21 4.00
C CYS A 466 17.44 16.95 4.49
N GLY A 467 17.28 18.22 4.85
CA GLY A 467 18.34 18.94 5.57
C GLY A 467 18.60 18.30 6.94
N ASP A 468 19.87 18.28 7.37
CA ASP A 468 20.21 17.88 8.74
C ASP A 468 19.47 18.82 9.71
N ARG A 469 18.41 18.35 10.35
CA ARG A 469 17.80 19.05 11.48
C ARG A 469 18.68 18.75 12.69
N HIS A 470 19.55 19.71 13.02
CA HIS A 470 20.29 19.74 14.30
C HIS A 470 19.34 20.00 15.48
#